data_e00470b5d99b70b9235d59788e50a31b
#
_entry.id   e00470b5d99b70b9235d59788e50a31b
#
_cell.length_a   1.000
_cell.length_b   1.000
_cell.length_c   1.000
_cell.angle_alpha   90.00
_cell.angle_beta   90.00
_cell.angle_gamma   90.00
#
_symmetry.space_group_name_H-M   'P 1'
#
loop_
_entity.id
_entity.type
_entity.pdbx_description
1 polymer ?
#
loop_
_entity_poly.entity_id
_entity_poly.type
_entity_poly.pdbx_seq_one_letter_code
_entity_poly.pdbx_strand_id
1 'polypeptide(L)'
;NAVWEQRKKAEKQRTSSLDGIPTSLPVLARANKVVSRARSHEVPLDLATEPLDEAQVGAELLAIVARAQAGGVDPEHALRVALRALESSIREAGH
;
A
#
# COMPACT_ATOMS: atom_id res chain seq x y z
N ASN A 1 33.15 -13.10 -4.36
CA ASN A 1 34.02 -13.00 -3.22
C ASN A 1 33.28 -12.40 -2.04
N ALA A 2 33.95 -12.36 -0.91
CA ALA A 2 33.27 -12.08 0.35
C ALA A 2 32.73 -10.66 0.41
N VAL A 3 33.49 -9.72 -0.05
CA VAL A 3 33.07 -8.31 0.00
C VAL A 3 31.82 -8.11 -0.82
N TRP A 4 31.80 -8.71 -1.98
CA TRP A 4 30.67 -8.57 -2.86
C TRP A 4 29.44 -9.19 -2.24
N GLU A 5 29.58 -10.31 -1.61
CA GLU A 5 28.47 -10.98 -0.99
C GLU A 5 27.93 -10.23 0.19
N GLN A 6 28.80 -9.60 0.95
CA GLN A 6 28.34 -8.80 2.06
C GLN A 6 27.53 -7.61 1.60
N ARG A 7 27.94 -6.99 0.55
CA ARG A 7 27.21 -5.87 0.02
C ARG A 7 25.84 -6.30 -0.45
N LYS A 8 25.79 -7.45 -1.09
CA LYS A 8 24.55 -7.99 -1.53
C LYS A 8 23.62 -8.28 -0.37
N LYS A 9 24.17 -8.81 0.69
CA LYS A 9 23.41 -9.08 1.87
C LYS A 9 22.85 -7.84 2.49
N ALA A 10 23.64 -6.79 2.52
CA ALA A 10 23.16 -5.54 3.07
C ALA A 10 22.00 -5.00 2.28
N GLU A 11 22.05 -5.14 0.99
CA GLU A 11 20.92 -4.72 0.18
C GLU A 11 19.69 -5.51 0.47
N LYS A 12 19.85 -6.81 0.64
CA LYS A 12 18.71 -7.64 0.95
C LYS A 12 18.09 -7.28 2.27
N GLN A 13 18.90 -6.87 3.21
CA GLN A 13 18.39 -6.50 4.50
C GLN A 13 17.49 -5.30 4.47
N ARG A 14 17.72 -4.44 3.49
CA ARG A 14 16.86 -3.29 3.34
C ARG A 14 15.58 -3.60 2.64
N THR A 15 15.52 -4.70 1.94
CA THR A 15 14.40 -4.91 1.05
C THR A 15 13.15 -5.24 1.83
N SER A 16 12.12 -4.52 1.50
CA SER A 16 10.76 -4.78 1.89
C SER A 16 9.98 -5.00 0.61
N SER A 17 8.85 -5.66 0.70
CA SER A 17 7.98 -5.79 -0.46
C SER A 17 7.57 -4.43 -0.99
N LEU A 18 7.70 -3.39 -0.17
CA LEU A 18 7.30 -2.03 -0.54
C LEU A 18 8.43 -1.21 -1.11
N ASP A 19 9.64 -1.72 -1.12
CA ASP A 19 10.77 -0.96 -1.63
C ASP A 19 10.60 -0.70 -3.12
N GLY A 20 11.01 0.49 -3.53
CA GLY A 20 10.91 0.85 -4.93
C GLY A 20 9.61 1.51 -5.33
N ILE A 21 8.66 1.61 -4.43
CA ILE A 21 7.42 2.31 -4.75
C ILE A 21 7.67 3.80 -4.58
N PRO A 22 7.49 4.61 -5.64
CA PRO A 22 7.76 6.05 -5.52
C PRO A 22 6.83 6.71 -4.53
N THR A 23 7.37 7.61 -3.73
CA THR A 23 6.55 8.36 -2.78
C THR A 23 5.78 9.48 -3.44
N SER A 24 6.11 9.80 -4.67
CA SER A 24 5.46 10.89 -5.39
C SER A 24 4.18 10.47 -6.10
N LEU A 25 3.84 9.19 -6.04
CA LEU A 25 2.62 8.73 -6.68
C LEU A 25 1.39 9.33 -5.99
N PRO A 26 0.33 9.59 -6.75
CA PRO A 26 -0.96 9.93 -6.14
C PRO A 26 -1.40 8.80 -5.21
N VAL A 27 -2.18 9.16 -4.20
CA VAL A 27 -2.44 8.23 -3.11
C VAL A 27 -3.16 6.95 -3.56
N LEU A 28 -4.10 7.05 -4.49
CA LEU A 28 -4.77 5.84 -4.98
C LEU A 28 -3.83 4.94 -5.76
N ALA A 29 -2.98 5.54 -6.58
CA ALA A 29 -1.98 4.77 -7.32
C ALA A 29 -1.00 4.11 -6.38
N ARG A 30 -0.58 4.84 -5.34
CA ARG A 30 0.34 4.28 -4.36
C ARG A 30 -0.31 3.14 -3.59
N ALA A 31 -1.58 3.30 -3.20
CA ALA A 31 -2.30 2.24 -2.51
C ALA A 31 -2.39 0.99 -3.38
N ASN A 32 -2.66 1.17 -4.66
CA ASN A 32 -2.72 0.05 -5.57
C ASN A 32 -1.38 -0.67 -5.65
N LYS A 33 -0.29 0.07 -5.69
CA LYS A 33 1.04 -0.54 -5.72
C LYS A 33 1.35 -1.28 -4.43
N VAL A 34 1.00 -0.70 -3.29
CA VAL A 34 1.27 -1.35 -2.00
C VAL A 34 0.51 -2.67 -1.91
N VAL A 35 -0.77 -2.65 -2.24
CA VAL A 35 -1.57 -3.88 -2.19
C VAL A 35 -1.05 -4.91 -3.18
N SER A 36 -0.69 -4.48 -4.37
CA SER A 36 -0.17 -5.38 -5.39
C SER A 36 1.15 -6.03 -4.95
N ARG A 37 2.05 -5.24 -4.37
CA ARG A 37 3.32 -5.77 -3.88
C ARG A 37 3.10 -6.75 -2.74
N ALA A 38 2.21 -6.41 -1.81
CA ALA A 38 1.91 -7.30 -0.71
C ALA A 38 1.38 -8.63 -1.21
N ARG A 39 0.49 -8.59 -2.20
CA ARG A 39 -0.08 -9.82 -2.72
C ARG A 39 0.96 -10.66 -3.46
N SER A 40 1.81 -10.03 -4.25
CA SER A 40 2.81 -10.79 -4.99
C SER A 40 3.89 -11.37 -4.08
N HIS A 41 4.09 -10.80 -2.91
CA HIS A 41 5.03 -11.33 -1.92
C HIS A 41 4.32 -12.12 -0.84
N GLU A 42 3.04 -12.40 -1.02
CA GLU A 42 2.25 -13.21 -0.10
C GLU A 42 2.25 -12.65 1.33
N VAL A 43 2.27 -11.34 1.44
CA VAL A 43 2.17 -10.67 2.73
C VAL A 43 0.70 -10.70 3.15
N PRO A 44 0.39 -11.19 4.36
CA PRO A 44 -1.01 -11.19 4.80
C PRO A 44 -1.48 -9.78 5.08
N LEU A 45 -2.67 -9.47 4.58
CA LEU A 45 -3.30 -8.18 4.80
C LEU A 45 -4.67 -8.40 5.42
N ASP A 46 -4.99 -7.54 6.37
CA ASP A 46 -6.31 -7.58 7.01
C ASP A 46 -7.26 -6.68 6.22
N LEU A 47 -7.48 -7.07 4.97
CA LEU A 47 -8.33 -6.32 4.06
C LEU A 47 -9.22 -7.30 3.33
N ALA A 48 -10.38 -6.82 2.91
CA ALA A 48 -11.30 -7.63 2.12
C ALA A 48 -10.65 -8.01 0.80
N THR A 49 -10.88 -9.23 0.37
CA THR A 49 -10.25 -9.76 -0.84
C THR A 49 -11.24 -10.12 -1.94
N GLU A 50 -12.52 -9.90 -1.72
CA GLU A 50 -13.52 -10.20 -2.76
C GLU A 50 -13.35 -9.25 -3.92
N PRO A 51 -13.20 -9.78 -5.13
CA PRO A 51 -12.99 -8.88 -6.27
C PRO A 51 -14.27 -8.10 -6.59
N LEU A 52 -14.04 -6.88 -7.06
CA LEU A 52 -15.11 -6.00 -7.53
C LEU A 52 -14.86 -5.69 -8.98
N ASP A 53 -15.92 -5.48 -9.75
CA ASP A 53 -15.73 -5.02 -11.11
C ASP A 53 -15.59 -3.51 -11.14
N GLU A 54 -15.32 -2.98 -12.32
CA GLU A 54 -15.01 -1.57 -12.45
C GLU A 54 -16.17 -0.69 -11.99
N ALA A 55 -17.39 -1.04 -12.34
CA ALA A 55 -18.55 -0.23 -11.97
C ALA A 55 -18.73 -0.22 -10.46
N GLN A 56 -18.51 -1.36 -9.80
CA GLN A 56 -18.64 -1.45 -8.37
C GLN A 56 -17.56 -0.62 -7.66
N VAL A 57 -16.33 -0.69 -8.14
CA VAL A 57 -15.25 0.08 -7.56
C VAL A 57 -15.56 1.57 -7.67
N GLY A 58 -15.97 2.01 -8.83
CA GLY A 58 -16.29 3.43 -9.03
C GLY A 58 -17.41 3.89 -8.12
N ALA A 59 -18.47 3.09 -8.04
CA ALA A 59 -19.61 3.45 -7.21
C ALA A 59 -19.25 3.52 -5.73
N GLU A 60 -18.46 2.56 -5.26
CA GLU A 60 -18.10 2.54 -3.85
C GLU A 60 -17.16 3.65 -3.50
N LEU A 61 -16.20 3.94 -4.36
CA LEU A 61 -15.30 5.05 -4.10
C LEU A 61 -16.05 6.37 -4.09
N LEU A 62 -16.98 6.56 -5.01
CA LEU A 62 -17.75 7.79 -5.06
C LEU A 62 -18.62 7.93 -3.82
N ALA A 63 -19.22 6.83 -3.37
CA ALA A 63 -20.03 6.86 -2.15
C ALA A 63 -19.19 7.26 -0.94
N ILE A 64 -17.97 6.75 -0.86
CA ILE A 64 -17.08 7.11 0.25
C ILE A 64 -16.70 8.58 0.17
N VAL A 65 -16.41 9.08 -1.02
CA VAL A 65 -16.07 10.49 -1.18
C VAL A 65 -17.23 11.37 -0.73
N ALA A 66 -18.46 11.02 -1.12
CA ALA A 66 -19.63 11.80 -0.74
C ALA A 66 -19.82 11.81 0.77
N ARG A 67 -19.63 10.65 1.41
CA ARG A 67 -19.80 10.55 2.86
C ARG A 67 -18.67 11.28 3.60
N ALA A 68 -17.47 11.23 3.06
CA ALA A 68 -16.34 11.96 3.64
C ALA A 68 -16.62 13.47 3.59
N GLN A 69 -17.11 13.93 2.45
CA GLN A 69 -17.41 15.36 2.30
C GLN A 69 -18.50 15.78 3.27
N ALA A 70 -19.51 14.94 3.45
CA ALA A 70 -20.58 15.25 4.39
C ALA A 70 -20.07 15.38 5.82
N GLY A 71 -19.02 14.64 6.17
CA GLY A 71 -18.44 14.71 7.48
C GLY A 71 -17.28 15.68 7.61
N GLY A 72 -16.97 16.45 6.56
CA GLY A 72 -15.86 17.38 6.60
C GLY A 72 -14.49 16.72 6.54
N VAL A 73 -14.41 15.52 5.99
CA VAL A 73 -13.17 14.77 5.92
C VAL A 73 -12.63 14.79 4.50
N ASP A 74 -11.32 15.01 4.36
CA ASP A 74 -10.66 14.93 3.07
C ASP A 74 -10.37 13.46 2.79
N PRO A 75 -11.03 12.85 1.80
CA PRO A 75 -10.85 11.42 1.57
C PRO A 75 -9.46 11.07 1.10
N GLU A 76 -8.81 11.95 0.38
CA GLU A 76 -7.45 11.68 -0.09
C GLU A 76 -6.47 11.64 1.06
N HIS A 77 -6.59 12.61 1.97
CA HIS A 77 -5.75 12.63 3.16
C HIS A 77 -6.04 11.44 4.05
N ALA A 78 -7.32 11.10 4.22
CA ALA A 78 -7.69 9.95 5.05
C ALA A 78 -7.07 8.67 4.51
N LEU A 79 -7.12 8.49 3.18
CA LEU A 79 -6.50 7.31 2.58
C LEU A 79 -4.98 7.32 2.77
N ARG A 80 -4.37 8.49 2.67
CA ARG A 80 -2.92 8.60 2.87
C ARG A 80 -2.52 8.18 4.27
N VAL A 81 -3.27 8.59 5.27
CA VAL A 81 -3.01 8.21 6.65
C VAL A 81 -3.16 6.70 6.82
N ALA A 82 -4.25 6.15 6.29
CA ALA A 82 -4.50 4.72 6.39
C ALA A 82 -3.42 3.92 5.67
N LEU A 83 -2.99 4.41 4.52
CA LEU A 83 -1.97 3.73 3.75
C LEU A 83 -0.63 3.71 4.48
N ARG A 84 -0.27 4.82 5.11
CA ARG A 84 0.97 4.87 5.89
C ARG A 84 0.94 3.87 7.04
N ALA A 85 -0.20 3.75 7.70
CA ALA A 85 -0.35 2.78 8.77
C ALA A 85 -0.17 1.36 8.25
N LEU A 86 -0.75 1.08 7.08
CA LEU A 86 -0.59 -0.22 6.47
C LEU A 86 0.86 -0.50 6.10
N GLU A 87 1.53 0.47 5.51
CA GLU A 87 2.93 0.32 5.13
C GLU A 87 3.80 0.05 6.34
N SER A 88 3.57 0.80 7.41
CA SER A 88 4.33 0.58 8.65
C SER A 88 4.09 -0.81 9.21
N SER A 89 2.86 -1.25 9.19
CA SER A 89 2.50 -2.57 9.68
C SER A 89 3.22 -3.66 8.88
N ILE A 90 3.27 -3.52 7.56
CA ILE A 90 3.95 -4.49 6.71
C ILE A 90 5.45 -4.53 7.03
N ARG A 91 6.07 -3.37 7.19
CA ARG A 91 7.50 -3.32 7.45
C ARG A 91 7.84 -3.82 8.84
N GLU A 92 7.01 -3.51 9.82
CA GLU A 92 7.26 -3.98 11.18
C GLU A 92 7.15 -5.48 11.30
N ALA A 93 6.32 -6.09 10.46
CA ALA A 93 6.19 -7.53 10.44
C ALA A 93 7.33 -8.21 9.65
N GLY A 94 8.27 -7.45 9.13
CA GLY A 94 9.42 -8.01 8.43
C GLY A 94 9.20 -8.21 6.95
N HIS A 95 8.14 -7.67 6.42
CA HIS A 95 7.84 -7.81 5.02
C HIS A 95 8.20 -6.55 4.27
#